data_764e440a51e828aa4f45ce77be2797c9
#
_entry.id   764e440a51e828aa4f45ce77be2797c9
#
_cell.length_a   1.000
_cell.length_b   1.000
_cell.length_c   1.000
_cell.angle_alpha   90.00
_cell.angle_beta   90.00
_cell.angle_gamma   90.00
#
_symmetry.space_group_name_H-M   'P 1'
#
loop_
_entity.id
_entity.type
_entity.pdbx_description
1 polymer ?
#
loop_
_entity_poly.entity_id
_entity_poly.type
_entity_poly.pdbx_seq_one_letter_code
_entity_poly.pdbx_strand_id
1 'polypeptide(L)'
;MRKLVKTLSLVLSLSLLFGLVACQTKDKAPAEQNGKKLIYTTFYPVYDLTKRIVGDKMNVKMLIKSNEEPHSFELKSSDMAALNKADLIVYNGANMEGFIKDVEAAVKNKEKFLNLSQGLTLLEAASDLASANHDAVNPHTWLSVKNAMEQLDTICRKLSVIDPANKDYYEQNLQKSLKEFKALDDEFTKVLSGIKKKDKCFIVSHAAFNYLARDYGLKQIAVTGISPEDEPTAAQLKKIADFVKEHE
;
A
#
# COMPACT_ATOMS: atom_id res chain seq x y z
N MET A 1 31.20 65.94 20.39
CA MET A 1 31.43 64.51 20.62
C MET A 1 30.28 63.81 21.38
N ARG A 2 29.79 64.28 22.52
CA ARG A 2 28.72 63.61 23.26
C ARG A 2 27.36 63.47 22.54
N LYS A 3 26.99 64.40 21.64
CA LYS A 3 25.72 64.31 20.88
C LYS A 3 25.83 63.32 19.72
N LEU A 4 27.02 63.20 19.10
CA LEU A 4 27.27 62.24 17.98
C LEU A 4 27.27 60.79 18.45
N VAL A 5 27.79 60.55 19.66
CA VAL A 5 27.82 59.19 20.27
C VAL A 5 26.39 58.75 20.65
N LYS A 6 25.54 59.65 21.11
CA LYS A 6 24.15 59.33 21.45
C LYS A 6 23.28 59.01 20.22
N THR A 7 23.48 59.72 19.11
CA THR A 7 22.79 59.43 17.85
C THR A 7 23.28 58.15 17.23
N LEU A 8 24.59 57.85 17.28
CA LEU A 8 25.14 56.59 16.77
C LEU A 8 24.67 55.36 17.60
N SER A 9 24.57 55.51 18.94
CA SER A 9 23.99 54.45 19.81
C SER A 9 22.51 54.19 19.52
N LEU A 10 21.71 55.22 19.23
CA LEU A 10 20.31 55.06 18.95
C LEU A 10 20.02 54.40 17.59
N VAL A 11 20.85 54.72 16.60
CA VAL A 11 20.74 54.06 15.26
C VAL A 11 21.21 52.60 15.34
N LEU A 12 22.23 52.28 16.11
CA LEU A 12 22.71 50.90 16.28
C LEU A 12 21.72 50.03 17.09
N SER A 13 21.00 50.61 18.05
CA SER A 13 19.95 49.90 18.82
C SER A 13 18.70 49.65 17.98
N LEU A 14 18.37 50.53 17.04
CA LEU A 14 17.21 50.36 16.17
C LEU A 14 17.46 49.35 15.04
N SER A 15 18.72 49.21 14.57
CA SER A 15 19.09 48.18 13.59
C SER A 15 19.14 46.77 14.18
N LEU A 16 19.40 46.59 15.48
CA LEU A 16 19.31 45.29 16.15
C LEU A 16 17.87 44.76 16.35
N LEU A 17 16.88 45.68 16.41
CA LEU A 17 15.48 45.29 16.53
C LEU A 17 14.85 44.81 15.18
N PHE A 18 15.42 45.16 14.04
CA PHE A 18 14.99 44.66 12.74
C PHE A 18 15.62 43.32 12.31
N GLY A 19 16.67 42.87 13.00
CA GLY A 19 17.37 41.63 12.70
C GLY A 19 16.72 40.34 13.28
N LEU A 20 15.70 40.46 14.16
CA LEU A 20 15.09 39.30 14.81
C LEU A 20 13.78 38.80 14.15
N VAL A 21 13.37 39.38 13.03
CA VAL A 21 12.16 38.99 12.31
C VAL A 21 12.45 38.05 11.10
N ALA A 22 13.70 37.72 10.81
CA ALA A 22 14.12 37.02 9.59
C ALA A 22 14.52 35.55 9.79
N CYS A 23 13.98 34.83 10.78
CA CYS A 23 14.10 33.38 10.84
C CYS A 23 12.89 32.75 11.53
N GLN A 24 11.68 33.06 11.05
CA GLN A 24 10.60 32.08 11.14
C GLN A 24 10.57 31.36 9.79
N THR A 25 11.34 30.28 9.69
CA THR A 25 10.96 29.20 8.79
C THR A 25 9.59 28.75 9.26
N LYS A 26 8.55 29.31 8.65
CA LYS A 26 7.23 28.69 8.69
C LYS A 26 7.47 27.32 8.07
N ASP A 27 7.57 26.30 8.89
CA ASP A 27 7.16 24.96 8.49
C ASP A 27 5.81 25.18 7.84
N LYS A 28 5.76 25.05 6.50
CA LYS A 28 4.51 25.10 5.78
C LYS A 28 3.68 23.98 6.37
N ALA A 29 2.72 24.32 7.21
CA ALA A 29 1.63 23.42 7.52
C ALA A 29 1.18 22.80 6.20
N PRO A 30 0.88 21.49 6.16
CA PRO A 30 0.43 20.84 4.93
C PRO A 30 -0.66 21.71 4.31
N ALA A 31 -0.49 22.08 3.03
CA ALA A 31 -1.40 22.96 2.33
C ALA A 31 -2.84 22.54 2.65
N GLU A 32 -3.67 23.51 3.04
CA GLU A 32 -5.09 23.29 3.29
C GLU A 32 -5.67 22.46 2.16
N GLN A 33 -6.28 21.36 2.54
CA GLN A 33 -6.97 20.46 1.62
C GLN A 33 -8.07 21.29 0.97
N ASN A 34 -8.01 21.50 -0.34
CA ASN A 34 -8.96 22.31 -1.15
C ASN A 34 -10.42 21.82 -1.02
N GLY A 35 -10.95 21.62 0.17
CA GLY A 35 -12.28 21.06 0.46
C GLY A 35 -12.46 19.59 0.05
N LYS A 36 -11.42 18.94 -0.54
CA LYS A 36 -11.48 17.54 -0.96
C LYS A 36 -11.24 16.60 0.21
N LYS A 37 -12.02 15.51 0.27
CA LYS A 37 -11.80 14.43 1.25
C LYS A 37 -10.40 13.85 1.16
N LEU A 38 -9.88 13.40 2.30
CA LEU A 38 -8.56 12.81 2.43
C LEU A 38 -8.65 11.29 2.60
N ILE A 39 -8.05 10.56 1.67
CA ILE A 39 -7.87 9.12 1.75
C ILE A 39 -6.42 8.81 2.13
N TYR A 40 -6.21 7.97 3.13
CA TYR A 40 -4.94 7.30 3.34
C TYR A 40 -5.01 5.86 2.83
N THR A 41 -3.99 5.46 2.10
CA THR A 41 -3.76 4.08 1.65
C THR A 41 -2.50 3.55 2.31
N THR A 42 -2.40 2.26 2.54
CA THR A 42 -1.26 1.71 3.29
C THR A 42 0.00 1.69 2.46
N PHE A 43 0.02 1.04 1.30
CA PHE A 43 1.21 0.92 0.45
C PHE A 43 0.83 0.99 -1.04
N TYR A 44 1.84 0.93 -1.92
CA TYR A 44 1.68 1.32 -3.33
C TYR A 44 0.55 0.60 -4.10
N PRO A 45 0.39 -0.73 -4.08
CA PRO A 45 -0.73 -1.40 -4.76
C PRO A 45 -2.11 -0.87 -4.33
N VAL A 46 -2.33 -0.67 -3.03
CA VAL A 46 -3.57 -0.10 -2.49
C VAL A 46 -3.75 1.35 -2.96
N TYR A 47 -2.65 2.10 -3.01
CA TYR A 47 -2.66 3.48 -3.53
C TYR A 47 -3.04 3.51 -5.01
N ASP A 48 -2.40 2.70 -5.87
CA ASP A 48 -2.66 2.69 -7.31
C ASP A 48 -4.11 2.30 -7.61
N LEU A 49 -4.62 1.22 -7.02
CA LEU A 49 -6.01 0.80 -7.19
C LEU A 49 -6.99 1.91 -6.74
N THR A 50 -6.74 2.53 -5.59
CA THR A 50 -7.59 3.63 -5.09
C THR A 50 -7.52 4.83 -6.03
N LYS A 51 -6.32 5.21 -6.48
CA LYS A 51 -6.11 6.37 -7.35
C LYS A 51 -6.75 6.19 -8.72
N ARG A 52 -6.77 4.97 -9.25
CA ARG A 52 -7.47 4.62 -10.51
C ARG A 52 -8.96 4.94 -10.46
N ILE A 53 -9.61 4.72 -9.33
CA ILE A 53 -11.04 4.99 -9.18
C ILE A 53 -11.29 6.46 -8.83
N VAL A 54 -10.58 6.99 -7.83
CA VAL A 54 -10.86 8.34 -7.30
C VAL A 54 -10.41 9.46 -8.24
N GLY A 55 -9.42 9.22 -9.10
CA GLY A 55 -8.85 10.21 -9.99
C GLY A 55 -8.36 11.44 -9.22
N ASP A 56 -8.95 12.60 -9.54
CA ASP A 56 -8.64 13.89 -8.91
C ASP A 56 -9.72 14.37 -7.91
N LYS A 57 -10.78 13.58 -7.67
CA LYS A 57 -11.91 14.00 -6.83
C LYS A 57 -11.58 14.09 -5.35
N MET A 58 -10.62 13.29 -4.87
CA MET A 58 -10.15 13.31 -3.48
C MET A 58 -8.63 13.36 -3.42
N ASN A 59 -8.11 13.75 -2.25
CA ASN A 59 -6.69 13.69 -1.97
C ASN A 59 -6.33 12.28 -1.49
N VAL A 60 -5.43 11.59 -2.19
CA VAL A 60 -4.93 10.28 -1.78
C VAL A 60 -3.49 10.41 -1.32
N LYS A 61 -3.20 9.89 -0.13
CA LYS A 61 -1.86 9.81 0.44
C LYS A 61 -1.51 8.36 0.75
N MET A 62 -0.27 8.01 0.54
CA MET A 62 0.28 6.71 0.91
C MET A 62 0.99 6.81 2.25
N LEU A 63 0.75 5.85 3.14
CA LEU A 63 1.33 5.80 4.48
C LEU A 63 2.76 5.25 4.43
N ILE A 64 2.92 4.05 3.89
CA ILE A 64 4.20 3.34 3.77
C ILE A 64 4.86 3.77 2.48
N LYS A 65 6.05 4.37 2.58
CA LYS A 65 6.77 4.88 1.41
C LYS A 65 7.33 3.74 0.57
N SER A 66 7.63 4.03 -0.70
CA SER A 66 8.09 3.01 -1.67
C SER A 66 9.42 2.32 -1.31
N ASN A 67 10.18 2.87 -0.36
CA ASN A 67 11.43 2.32 0.14
C ASN A 67 11.31 1.67 1.54
N GLU A 68 10.10 1.53 2.04
CA GLU A 68 9.81 0.88 3.33
C GLU A 68 9.13 -0.47 3.07
N GLU A 69 9.44 -1.48 3.91
CA GLU A 69 8.90 -2.83 3.78
C GLU A 69 7.53 -2.94 4.48
N PRO A 70 6.45 -3.27 3.76
CA PRO A 70 5.11 -3.31 4.35
C PRO A 70 4.91 -4.40 5.42
N HIS A 71 5.62 -5.54 5.32
CA HIS A 71 5.47 -6.65 6.29
C HIS A 71 5.99 -6.29 7.68
N SER A 72 7.05 -5.46 7.75
CA SER A 72 7.70 -5.07 9.00
C SER A 72 7.51 -3.58 9.34
N PHE A 73 6.58 -2.91 8.66
CA PHE A 73 6.34 -1.49 8.90
C PHE A 73 5.82 -1.22 10.32
N GLU A 74 6.53 -0.34 11.04
CA GLU A 74 6.16 0.12 12.37
C GLU A 74 5.52 1.50 12.32
N LEU A 75 4.32 1.61 12.89
CA LEU A 75 3.54 2.84 12.92
C LEU A 75 4.13 3.85 13.91
N LYS A 76 4.41 5.07 13.43
CA LYS A 76 4.87 6.18 14.27
C LYS A 76 3.69 6.98 14.83
N SER A 77 3.89 7.69 15.92
CA SER A 77 2.86 8.58 16.49
C SER A 77 2.38 9.65 15.51
N SER A 78 3.27 10.14 14.63
CA SER A 78 2.92 11.06 13.54
C SER A 78 1.96 10.46 12.53
N ASP A 79 2.13 9.18 12.24
CA ASP A 79 1.31 8.44 11.29
C ASP A 79 -0.10 8.21 11.86
N MET A 80 -0.18 7.84 13.14
CA MET A 80 -1.45 7.74 13.87
C MET A 80 -2.21 9.08 13.85
N ALA A 81 -1.52 10.20 14.10
CA ALA A 81 -2.13 11.53 14.04
C ALA A 81 -2.61 11.91 12.63
N ALA A 82 -1.90 11.43 11.59
CA ALA A 82 -2.30 11.62 10.19
C ALA A 82 -3.52 10.77 9.82
N LEU A 83 -3.54 9.50 10.20
CA LEU A 83 -4.65 8.56 9.96
C LEU A 83 -5.95 9.01 10.68
N ASN A 84 -5.86 9.57 11.87
CA ASN A 84 -7.02 10.14 12.56
C ASN A 84 -7.73 11.24 11.75
N LYS A 85 -6.97 12.00 10.94
CA LYS A 85 -7.51 13.09 10.09
C LYS A 85 -8.10 12.58 8.77
N ALA A 86 -7.89 11.33 8.42
CA ALA A 86 -8.41 10.74 7.19
C ALA A 86 -9.94 10.67 7.21
N ASP A 87 -10.56 10.88 6.04
CA ASP A 87 -11.97 10.56 5.81
C ASP A 87 -12.17 9.08 5.50
N LEU A 88 -11.15 8.45 4.88
CA LEU A 88 -11.12 7.03 4.58
C LEU A 88 -9.69 6.49 4.71
N ILE A 89 -9.55 5.29 5.28
CA ILE A 89 -8.31 4.51 5.35
C ILE A 89 -8.54 3.23 4.56
N VAL A 90 -7.81 3.07 3.46
CA VAL A 90 -7.88 1.89 2.59
C VAL A 90 -6.64 1.04 2.84
N TYR A 91 -6.83 -0.24 3.13
CA TYR A 91 -5.76 -1.17 3.42
C TYR A 91 -5.99 -2.53 2.75
N ASN A 92 -4.91 -3.28 2.55
CA ASN A 92 -5.01 -4.57 1.88
C ASN A 92 -5.79 -5.59 2.71
N GLY A 93 -5.54 -5.66 4.02
CA GLY A 93 -6.06 -6.72 4.86
C GLY A 93 -5.30 -8.05 4.70
N ALA A 94 -5.96 -9.18 5.00
CA ALA A 94 -5.33 -10.50 4.98
C ALA A 94 -4.03 -10.55 5.81
N ASN A 95 -3.98 -9.84 6.94
CA ASN A 95 -2.83 -9.72 7.85
C ASN A 95 -1.57 -9.04 7.23
N MET A 96 -1.69 -8.31 6.12
CA MET A 96 -0.58 -7.55 5.55
C MET A 96 -0.11 -6.44 6.48
N GLU A 97 -1.05 -5.68 7.00
CA GLU A 97 -0.78 -4.56 7.89
C GLU A 97 -0.92 -4.99 9.36
N GLY A 98 0.19 -5.38 10.00
CA GLY A 98 0.18 -5.82 11.40
C GLY A 98 -0.33 -4.77 12.39
N PHE A 99 -0.16 -3.47 12.05
CA PHE A 99 -0.56 -2.32 12.86
C PHE A 99 -2.04 -1.93 12.75
N ILE A 100 -2.80 -2.50 11.81
CA ILE A 100 -4.14 -2.00 11.48
C ILE A 100 -5.12 -2.07 12.65
N LYS A 101 -5.01 -3.11 13.48
CA LYS A 101 -5.87 -3.28 14.67
C LYS A 101 -5.69 -2.15 15.68
N ASP A 102 -4.46 -1.67 15.85
CA ASP A 102 -4.15 -0.56 16.76
C ASP A 102 -4.73 0.76 16.22
N VAL A 103 -4.68 0.94 14.90
CA VAL A 103 -5.32 2.10 14.24
C VAL A 103 -6.84 2.03 14.39
N GLU A 104 -7.46 0.89 14.17
CA GLU A 104 -8.92 0.71 14.34
C GLU A 104 -9.37 0.99 15.78
N ALA A 105 -8.58 0.56 16.76
CA ALA A 105 -8.85 0.82 18.18
C ALA A 105 -8.73 2.31 18.52
N ALA A 106 -7.76 3.02 17.95
CA ALA A 106 -7.52 4.44 18.21
C ALA A 106 -8.53 5.35 17.49
N VAL A 107 -8.86 5.08 16.24
CA VAL A 107 -9.75 5.91 15.42
C VAL A 107 -11.22 5.73 15.79
N LYS A 108 -11.61 4.58 16.37
CA LYS A 108 -12.97 4.25 16.88
C LYS A 108 -14.12 4.34 15.87
N ASN A 109 -13.91 4.83 14.65
CA ASN A 109 -14.93 4.94 13.62
C ASN A 109 -14.69 3.89 12.52
N LYS A 110 -15.38 2.76 12.61
CA LYS A 110 -15.24 1.65 11.67
C LYS A 110 -15.59 2.00 10.22
N GLU A 111 -16.46 2.98 10.01
CA GLU A 111 -16.85 3.43 8.67
C GLU A 111 -15.70 4.09 7.90
N LYS A 112 -14.65 4.53 8.60
CA LYS A 112 -13.44 5.08 7.99
C LYS A 112 -12.50 4.01 7.40
N PHE A 113 -12.77 2.74 7.61
CA PHE A 113 -11.88 1.66 7.17
C PHE A 113 -12.45 0.92 5.97
N LEU A 114 -11.60 0.60 5.01
CA LEU A 114 -11.92 -0.22 3.86
C LEU A 114 -10.86 -1.32 3.70
N ASN A 115 -11.23 -2.54 4.05
CA ASN A 115 -10.43 -3.75 3.89
C ASN A 115 -10.63 -4.32 2.48
N LEU A 116 -9.59 -4.29 1.64
CA LEU A 116 -9.67 -4.77 0.26
C LEU A 116 -9.64 -6.30 0.12
N SER A 117 -9.31 -7.01 1.19
CA SER A 117 -9.36 -8.49 1.19
C SER A 117 -10.70 -9.03 1.69
N GLN A 118 -11.60 -8.16 2.15
CA GLN A 118 -12.92 -8.60 2.62
C GLN A 118 -13.76 -9.10 1.43
N GLY A 119 -14.19 -10.36 1.52
CA GLY A 119 -14.98 -11.01 0.47
C GLY A 119 -14.16 -11.79 -0.55
N LEU A 120 -12.83 -11.64 -0.57
CA LEU A 120 -11.96 -12.45 -1.42
C LEU A 120 -11.82 -13.88 -0.87
N THR A 121 -11.63 -14.83 -1.77
CA THR A 121 -11.20 -16.19 -1.40
C THR A 121 -9.72 -16.18 -1.05
N LEU A 122 -9.42 -16.19 0.24
CA LEU A 122 -8.06 -16.14 0.74
C LEU A 122 -7.38 -17.51 0.68
N LEU A 123 -6.08 -17.51 0.43
CA LEU A 123 -5.22 -18.68 0.46
C LEU A 123 -4.49 -18.75 1.81
N GLU A 124 -4.41 -19.95 2.35
CA GLU A 124 -3.56 -20.24 3.51
C GLU A 124 -2.08 -20.11 3.09
N ALA A 125 -1.24 -19.67 4.01
CA ALA A 125 0.20 -19.79 3.85
C ALA A 125 0.56 -21.29 3.83
N ALA A 126 1.28 -21.74 2.80
CA ALA A 126 1.66 -23.14 2.68
C ALA A 126 2.46 -23.59 3.91
N SER A 127 2.07 -24.71 4.51
CA SER A 127 2.58 -25.20 5.80
C SER A 127 4.08 -25.55 5.83
N ASP A 128 4.66 -25.81 4.70
CA ASP A 128 6.10 -26.10 4.51
C ASP A 128 6.97 -24.84 4.38
N LEU A 129 6.33 -23.65 4.28
CA LEU A 129 6.98 -22.34 4.14
C LEU A 129 6.52 -21.37 5.25
N ALA A 130 5.58 -21.76 6.10
CA ALA A 130 5.12 -20.94 7.20
C ALA A 130 6.17 -20.93 8.32
N SER A 131 6.71 -19.78 8.64
CA SER A 131 7.23 -19.54 9.98
C SER A 131 6.09 -19.86 10.97
N ALA A 132 6.35 -20.65 11.96
CA ALA A 132 5.60 -21.23 13.08
C ALA A 132 4.15 -20.77 13.45
N ASN A 133 3.49 -19.91 12.68
CA ASN A 133 2.11 -19.45 12.88
C ASN A 133 1.18 -20.14 11.88
N HIS A 134 0.63 -21.27 12.26
CA HIS A 134 -0.24 -22.13 11.46
C HIS A 134 -1.58 -21.50 11.00
N ASP A 135 -1.89 -20.27 11.40
CA ASP A 135 -3.11 -19.53 11.01
C ASP A 135 -2.84 -18.40 10.02
N ALA A 136 -1.68 -18.37 9.39
CA ALA A 136 -1.31 -17.28 8.51
C ALA A 136 -1.97 -17.42 7.13
N VAL A 137 -2.78 -16.45 6.80
CA VAL A 137 -3.30 -16.23 5.44
C VAL A 137 -2.19 -15.58 4.61
N ASN A 138 -2.07 -15.94 3.32
CA ASN A 138 -1.17 -15.25 2.41
C ASN A 138 -1.72 -13.83 2.13
N PRO A 139 -0.98 -12.76 2.48
CA PRO A 139 -1.46 -11.39 2.38
C PRO A 139 -1.40 -10.81 0.95
N HIS A 140 -0.71 -11.43 0.01
CA HIS A 140 -0.38 -10.88 -1.30
C HIS A 140 -1.57 -10.93 -2.29
N THR A 141 -2.75 -10.52 -1.85
CA THR A 141 -4.01 -10.65 -2.60
C THR A 141 -4.01 -9.86 -3.90
N TRP A 142 -3.34 -8.71 -3.94
CA TRP A 142 -3.25 -7.81 -5.11
C TRP A 142 -2.42 -8.37 -6.27
N LEU A 143 -1.64 -9.42 -6.05
CA LEU A 143 -0.86 -10.09 -7.10
C LEU A 143 -1.69 -11.05 -7.95
N SER A 144 -2.98 -11.18 -7.66
CA SER A 144 -3.97 -11.77 -8.55
C SER A 144 -4.67 -10.67 -9.34
N VAL A 145 -4.64 -10.77 -10.66
CA VAL A 145 -5.37 -9.84 -11.54
C VAL A 145 -6.88 -9.88 -11.26
N LYS A 146 -7.40 -11.07 -10.97
CA LYS A 146 -8.84 -11.27 -10.65
C LYS A 146 -9.20 -10.63 -9.32
N ASN A 147 -8.41 -10.84 -8.27
CA ASN A 147 -8.62 -10.16 -6.99
C ASN A 147 -8.51 -8.65 -7.13
N ALA A 148 -7.55 -8.14 -7.92
CA ALA A 148 -7.41 -6.71 -8.15
C ALA A 148 -8.65 -6.09 -8.80
N MET A 149 -9.33 -6.81 -9.71
CA MET A 149 -10.61 -6.36 -10.27
C MET A 149 -11.72 -6.30 -9.21
N GLU A 150 -11.79 -7.26 -8.29
CA GLU A 150 -12.73 -7.24 -7.17
C GLU A 150 -12.42 -6.11 -6.16
N GLN A 151 -11.13 -5.85 -5.92
CA GLN A 151 -10.67 -4.74 -5.08
C GLN A 151 -11.04 -3.38 -5.69
N LEU A 152 -10.91 -3.19 -7.01
CA LEU A 152 -11.35 -1.99 -7.73
C LEU A 152 -12.86 -1.74 -7.55
N ASP A 153 -13.68 -2.79 -7.68
CA ASP A 153 -15.12 -2.71 -7.48
C ASP A 153 -15.46 -2.34 -6.02
N THR A 154 -14.76 -2.95 -5.05
CA THR A 154 -14.93 -2.65 -3.63
C THR A 154 -14.60 -1.19 -3.31
N ILE A 155 -13.53 -0.65 -3.88
CA ILE A 155 -13.16 0.78 -3.76
C ILE A 155 -14.25 1.65 -4.37
N CYS A 156 -14.70 1.35 -5.60
CA CYS A 156 -15.73 2.13 -6.30
C CYS A 156 -17.04 2.19 -5.50
N ARG A 157 -17.50 1.06 -4.97
CA ARG A 157 -18.69 1.00 -4.11
C ARG A 157 -18.56 1.88 -2.86
N LYS A 158 -17.42 1.80 -2.17
CA LYS A 158 -17.18 2.62 -0.97
C LYS A 158 -17.14 4.12 -1.30
N LEU A 159 -16.44 4.50 -2.37
CA LEU A 159 -16.35 5.90 -2.80
C LEU A 159 -17.71 6.45 -3.22
N SER A 160 -18.53 5.67 -3.91
CA SER A 160 -19.90 6.05 -4.31
C SER A 160 -20.82 6.30 -3.11
N VAL A 161 -20.57 5.63 -1.97
CA VAL A 161 -21.32 5.87 -0.72
C VAL A 161 -20.87 7.15 -0.02
N ILE A 162 -19.56 7.38 0.08
CA ILE A 162 -19.03 8.52 0.84
C ILE A 162 -19.03 9.84 0.04
N ASP A 163 -19.16 9.73 -1.30
CA ASP A 163 -19.21 10.89 -2.21
C ASP A 163 -20.16 10.61 -3.38
N PRO A 164 -21.47 10.57 -3.12
CA PRO A 164 -22.46 10.20 -4.12
C PRO A 164 -22.56 11.18 -5.29
N ALA A 165 -22.12 12.43 -5.11
CA ALA A 165 -22.12 13.43 -6.18
C ALA A 165 -21.15 13.08 -7.33
N ASN A 166 -20.13 12.28 -7.07
CA ASN A 166 -19.15 11.83 -8.06
C ASN A 166 -19.28 10.34 -8.42
N LYS A 167 -20.38 9.69 -8.08
CA LYS A 167 -20.60 8.25 -8.31
C LYS A 167 -20.36 7.86 -9.77
N ASP A 168 -20.97 8.55 -10.72
CA ASP A 168 -20.86 8.25 -12.15
C ASP A 168 -19.41 8.35 -12.65
N TYR A 169 -18.64 9.30 -12.11
CA TYR A 169 -17.21 9.42 -12.40
C TYR A 169 -16.41 8.21 -11.90
N TYR A 170 -16.71 7.72 -10.70
CA TYR A 170 -16.05 6.53 -10.15
C TYR A 170 -16.41 5.27 -10.92
N GLU A 171 -17.67 5.12 -11.34
CA GLU A 171 -18.14 4.01 -12.16
C GLU A 171 -17.48 4.00 -13.56
N GLN A 172 -17.31 5.17 -14.19
CA GLN A 172 -16.58 5.28 -15.47
C GLN A 172 -15.10 4.88 -15.30
N ASN A 173 -14.43 5.32 -14.23
CA ASN A 173 -13.06 4.95 -13.93
C ASN A 173 -12.93 3.46 -13.61
N LEU A 174 -13.90 2.87 -12.91
CA LEU A 174 -13.97 1.43 -12.68
C LEU A 174 -14.02 0.67 -14.02
N GLN A 175 -14.96 1.02 -14.92
CA GLN A 175 -15.09 0.34 -16.20
C GLN A 175 -13.81 0.44 -17.05
N LYS A 176 -13.16 1.60 -17.05
CA LYS A 176 -11.86 1.78 -17.71
C LYS A 176 -10.80 0.85 -17.10
N SER A 177 -10.68 0.82 -15.78
CA SER A 177 -9.70 0.00 -15.08
C SER A 177 -9.97 -1.49 -15.27
N LEU A 178 -11.24 -1.93 -15.17
CA LEU A 178 -11.62 -3.32 -15.41
C LEU A 178 -11.29 -3.78 -16.84
N LYS A 179 -11.45 -2.92 -17.84
CA LYS A 179 -11.04 -3.23 -19.21
C LYS A 179 -9.54 -3.47 -19.34
N GLU A 180 -8.72 -2.65 -18.67
CA GLU A 180 -7.24 -2.79 -18.65
C GLU A 180 -6.84 -4.09 -17.96
N PHE A 181 -7.39 -4.36 -16.77
CA PHE A 181 -7.08 -5.58 -16.01
C PHE A 181 -7.59 -6.85 -16.70
N LYS A 182 -8.77 -6.78 -17.35
CA LYS A 182 -9.28 -7.90 -18.14
C LYS A 182 -8.40 -8.23 -19.34
N ALA A 183 -7.86 -7.21 -20.01
CA ALA A 183 -6.90 -7.42 -21.09
C ALA A 183 -5.62 -8.10 -20.60
N LEU A 184 -5.14 -7.73 -19.40
CA LEU A 184 -4.01 -8.36 -18.75
C LEU A 184 -4.31 -9.82 -18.36
N ASP A 185 -5.49 -10.10 -17.78
CA ASP A 185 -5.93 -11.46 -17.45
C ASP A 185 -6.00 -12.37 -18.70
N ASP A 186 -6.51 -11.82 -19.81
CA ASP A 186 -6.58 -12.54 -21.10
C ASP A 186 -5.17 -12.82 -21.65
N GLU A 187 -4.24 -11.88 -21.53
CA GLU A 187 -2.86 -12.07 -21.95
C GLU A 187 -2.15 -13.14 -21.12
N PHE A 188 -2.26 -13.09 -19.78
CA PHE A 188 -1.74 -14.16 -18.90
C PHE A 188 -2.33 -15.52 -19.27
N THR A 189 -3.65 -15.59 -19.45
CA THR A 189 -4.33 -16.83 -19.82
C THR A 189 -3.81 -17.36 -21.16
N LYS A 190 -3.69 -16.51 -22.18
CA LYS A 190 -3.20 -16.88 -23.52
C LYS A 190 -1.77 -17.39 -23.49
N VAL A 191 -0.86 -16.63 -22.85
CA VAL A 191 0.58 -16.99 -22.82
C VAL A 191 0.79 -18.26 -22.00
N LEU A 192 0.19 -18.35 -20.82
CA LEU A 192 0.42 -19.46 -19.90
C LEU A 192 -0.32 -20.74 -20.30
N SER A 193 -1.40 -20.66 -21.10
CA SER A 193 -2.07 -21.86 -21.64
C SER A 193 -1.18 -22.66 -22.58
N GLY A 194 -0.27 -21.99 -23.29
CA GLY A 194 0.68 -22.63 -24.22
C GLY A 194 1.83 -23.39 -23.54
N ILE A 195 2.06 -23.18 -22.24
CA ILE A 195 3.13 -23.83 -21.48
C ILE A 195 2.71 -25.26 -21.10
N LYS A 196 3.59 -26.25 -21.32
CA LYS A 196 3.32 -27.64 -20.92
C LYS A 196 3.17 -27.73 -19.40
N LYS A 197 2.24 -28.56 -18.91
CA LYS A 197 1.93 -28.69 -17.48
C LYS A 197 3.14 -28.92 -16.59
N LYS A 198 4.11 -29.72 -17.04
CA LYS A 198 5.35 -30.02 -16.30
C LYS A 198 6.27 -28.80 -16.13
N ASP A 199 6.17 -27.81 -17.05
CA ASP A 199 7.02 -26.62 -17.10
C ASP A 199 6.30 -25.39 -16.48
N LYS A 200 5.07 -25.56 -15.97
CA LYS A 200 4.27 -24.50 -15.33
C LYS A 200 4.72 -24.23 -13.90
N CYS A 201 6.00 -23.89 -13.72
CA CYS A 201 6.55 -23.53 -12.42
C CYS A 201 7.49 -22.34 -12.53
N PHE A 202 7.68 -21.64 -11.41
CA PHE A 202 8.61 -20.52 -11.30
C PHE A 202 9.13 -20.41 -9.88
N ILE A 203 10.34 -19.87 -9.73
CA ILE A 203 11.03 -19.69 -8.46
C ILE A 203 11.02 -18.20 -8.10
N VAL A 204 10.77 -17.90 -6.84
CA VAL A 204 10.72 -16.54 -6.29
C VAL A 204 11.46 -16.45 -4.97
N SER A 205 11.85 -15.25 -4.57
CA SER A 205 12.54 -15.02 -3.30
C SER A 205 11.64 -15.36 -2.09
N HIS A 206 10.40 -14.88 -2.05
CA HIS A 206 9.43 -15.20 -1.01
C HIS A 206 8.06 -15.56 -1.61
N ALA A 207 7.18 -16.16 -0.81
CA ALA A 207 5.94 -16.78 -1.26
C ALA A 207 4.82 -15.74 -1.55
N ALA A 208 5.10 -14.76 -2.42
CA ALA A 208 4.17 -13.68 -2.74
C ALA A 208 3.13 -14.03 -3.82
N PHE A 209 3.44 -14.91 -4.77
CA PHE A 209 2.67 -15.08 -6.01
C PHE A 209 1.69 -16.26 -5.98
N ASN A 210 1.28 -16.75 -4.81
CA ASN A 210 0.39 -17.90 -4.70
C ASN A 210 -0.98 -17.67 -5.36
N TYR A 211 -1.53 -16.44 -5.27
CA TYR A 211 -2.79 -16.10 -5.92
C TYR A 211 -2.67 -16.10 -7.44
N LEU A 212 -1.59 -15.54 -7.99
CA LEU A 212 -1.30 -15.60 -9.41
C LEU A 212 -1.11 -17.05 -9.88
N ALA A 213 -0.37 -17.84 -9.10
CA ALA A 213 -0.16 -19.26 -9.40
C ALA A 213 -1.49 -20.03 -9.44
N ARG A 214 -2.38 -19.81 -8.46
CA ARG A 214 -3.73 -20.37 -8.44
C ARG A 214 -4.54 -20.00 -9.70
N ASP A 215 -4.50 -18.73 -10.07
CA ASP A 215 -5.35 -18.20 -11.13
C ASP A 215 -5.02 -18.73 -12.51
N TYR A 216 -3.75 -19.07 -12.75
CA TYR A 216 -3.26 -19.54 -14.05
C TYR A 216 -2.70 -20.97 -14.06
N GLY A 217 -2.91 -21.71 -12.97
CA GLY A 217 -2.49 -23.11 -12.85
C GLY A 217 -0.96 -23.27 -12.87
N LEU A 218 -0.25 -22.33 -12.25
CA LEU A 218 1.19 -22.38 -12.07
C LEU A 218 1.56 -23.00 -10.72
N LYS A 219 2.80 -23.49 -10.59
CA LYS A 219 3.41 -23.89 -9.33
C LYS A 219 4.47 -22.88 -8.94
N GLN A 220 4.26 -22.16 -7.84
CA GLN A 220 5.28 -21.33 -7.22
C GLN A 220 6.19 -22.17 -6.33
N ILE A 221 7.49 -21.89 -6.38
CA ILE A 221 8.51 -22.39 -5.45
C ILE A 221 9.18 -21.16 -4.86
N ALA A 222 9.08 -21.00 -3.55
CA ALA A 222 9.65 -19.86 -2.86
C ALA A 222 10.91 -20.25 -2.09
N VAL A 223 11.91 -19.37 -2.09
CA VAL A 223 13.16 -19.56 -1.34
C VAL A 223 12.91 -19.34 0.14
N THR A 224 12.10 -18.32 0.50
CA THR A 224 11.71 -18.02 1.87
C THR A 224 10.20 -18.14 2.05
N GLY A 225 9.70 -17.86 3.29
CA GLY A 225 8.30 -17.89 3.65
C GLY A 225 7.47 -16.75 3.02
N ILE A 226 6.52 -16.26 3.80
CA ILE A 226 5.59 -15.19 3.39
C ILE A 226 6.27 -13.82 3.42
N SER A 227 7.19 -13.60 4.36
CA SER A 227 7.96 -12.36 4.46
C SER A 227 9.26 -12.44 3.66
N PRO A 228 9.67 -11.36 2.96
CA PRO A 228 10.99 -11.28 2.34
C PRO A 228 12.15 -11.26 3.37
N GLU A 229 11.83 -11.00 4.65
CA GLU A 229 12.79 -10.99 5.76
C GLU A 229 13.02 -12.38 6.36
N ASP A 230 12.22 -13.40 5.96
CA ASP A 230 12.44 -14.77 6.39
C ASP A 230 13.76 -15.31 5.80
N GLU A 231 14.58 -15.94 6.64
CA GLU A 231 15.82 -16.57 6.21
C GLU A 231 15.58 -18.02 5.77
N PRO A 232 16.09 -18.43 4.57
CA PRO A 232 15.94 -19.80 4.12
C PRO A 232 16.88 -20.74 4.90
N THR A 233 16.37 -21.91 5.26
CA THR A 233 17.21 -22.97 5.81
C THR A 233 18.10 -23.61 4.74
N ALA A 234 19.22 -24.19 5.15
CA ALA A 234 20.10 -24.94 4.24
C ALA A 234 19.36 -26.09 3.51
N ALA A 235 18.36 -26.71 4.17
CA ALA A 235 17.54 -27.74 3.57
C ALA A 235 16.60 -27.19 2.47
N GLN A 236 16.05 -26.00 2.64
CA GLN A 236 15.24 -25.31 1.63
C GLN A 236 16.10 -24.96 0.41
N LEU A 237 17.26 -24.34 0.63
CA LEU A 237 18.20 -24.01 -0.46
C LEU A 237 18.62 -25.26 -1.25
N LYS A 238 18.91 -26.39 -0.56
CA LYS A 238 19.22 -27.65 -1.23
C LYS A 238 18.06 -28.15 -2.08
N LYS A 239 16.82 -28.17 -1.56
CA LYS A 239 15.64 -28.61 -2.32
C LYS A 239 15.45 -27.78 -3.60
N ILE A 240 15.67 -26.46 -3.52
CA ILE A 240 15.55 -25.56 -4.67
C ILE A 240 16.66 -25.84 -5.69
N ALA A 241 17.91 -26.02 -5.24
CA ALA A 241 19.01 -26.36 -6.12
C ALA A 241 18.79 -27.71 -6.83
N ASP A 242 18.29 -28.72 -6.13
CA ASP A 242 17.94 -30.02 -6.70
C ASP A 242 16.80 -29.86 -7.73
N PHE A 243 15.75 -29.07 -7.41
CA PHE A 243 14.64 -28.79 -8.32
C PHE A 243 15.09 -28.09 -9.62
N VAL A 244 15.97 -27.08 -9.52
CA VAL A 244 16.51 -26.39 -10.71
C VAL A 244 17.24 -27.41 -11.62
N LYS A 245 18.08 -28.26 -11.05
CA LYS A 245 18.83 -29.30 -11.82
C LYS A 245 17.92 -30.33 -12.53
N GLU A 246 16.74 -30.61 -11.95
CA GLU A 246 15.78 -31.54 -12.54
C GLU A 246 14.97 -30.94 -13.68
N HIS A 247 14.96 -29.61 -13.80
CA HIS A 247 14.10 -28.85 -14.73
C HIS A 247 14.91 -28.05 -15.76
N GLU A 248 16.23 -28.08 -15.73
CA GLU A 248 17.10 -27.63 -16.81
C GLU A 248 17.07 -28.66 -17.98
#